data_f45360df38cde48ab589ccddf46791e1
#
_entry.id   f45360df38cde48ab589ccddf46791e1
#
_cell.length_a   1.000
_cell.length_b   1.000
_cell.length_c   1.000
_cell.angle_alpha   90.00
_cell.angle_beta   90.00
_cell.angle_gamma   90.00
#
_symmetry.space_group_name_H-M   'P 1'
#
loop_
_entity.id
_entity.type
_entity.pdbx_description
1 polymer ?
#
loop_
_entity_poly.entity_id
_entity_poly.type
_entity_poly.pdbx_seq_one_letter_code
_entity_poly.pdbx_strand_id
1 'polypeptide(L)'
;MLKTSITAFALLAMVSGCADVPQATEPAPASAPLKITSWNVEHLAERNGEGCRPRTDADYADLRRHADALAADVIALQEVESKAAAERVFDPARYDVVMSARPKGRRGGVCYGKPGQTIGHQAVGFAIRKGIRWTRNDDLSALALGNPDLRWGVDVTIGSRQPVRLLAVHLKSGCNSGRSQSDPDCPVLFDQLPVLERWIDGRAAAGETFLVLGDWNRRIAARGDVFYAEIDDNEPAGADLSIASEGQAAGCKARYREFIDHIVLGSKALTRMLPGSFEEYRYDQPEDRHPSDHCPVSIRIKP
;
A
#
# COMPACT_ATOMS: atom_id res chain seq x y z
N MET A 1 -13.66 83.65 64.74
CA MET A 1 -14.50 82.93 63.76
C MET A 1 -13.56 82.43 62.67
N LEU A 2 -13.24 81.15 62.79
CA LEU A 2 -12.26 80.51 61.88
C LEU A 2 -13.01 79.77 60.78
N LYS A 3 -12.78 80.13 59.51
CA LYS A 3 -13.34 79.41 58.35
C LYS A 3 -12.32 78.39 57.85
N THR A 4 -12.68 77.13 57.98
CA THR A 4 -11.86 76.04 57.46
C THR A 4 -12.29 75.72 56.05
N SER A 5 -11.39 75.89 55.05
CA SER A 5 -11.60 75.46 53.69
C SER A 5 -11.15 74.00 53.51
N ILE A 6 -12.04 73.16 53.01
CA ILE A 6 -11.78 71.75 52.69
C ILE A 6 -11.45 71.72 51.19
N THR A 7 -10.24 71.30 50.84
CA THR A 7 -9.79 71.11 49.46
C THR A 7 -10.00 69.61 49.11
N ALA A 8 -10.86 69.34 48.13
CA ALA A 8 -11.12 67.98 47.61
C ALA A 8 -10.04 67.61 46.61
N PHE A 9 -9.30 66.55 46.85
CA PHE A 9 -8.40 65.91 45.91
C PHE A 9 -9.19 64.92 45.07
N ALA A 10 -9.24 65.12 43.76
CA ALA A 10 -9.78 64.17 42.79
C ALA A 10 -8.69 63.14 42.41
N LEU A 11 -8.91 61.89 42.75
CA LEU A 11 -8.06 60.79 42.32
C LEU A 11 -8.43 60.36 40.90
N LEU A 12 -7.53 60.55 39.94
CA LEU A 12 -7.69 60.08 38.57
C LEU A 12 -7.19 58.61 38.48
N ALA A 13 -8.10 57.67 38.39
CA ALA A 13 -7.75 56.27 38.19
C ALA A 13 -7.42 56.03 36.70
N MET A 14 -6.15 55.77 36.40
CA MET A 14 -5.72 55.29 35.09
C MET A 14 -6.06 53.80 34.96
N VAL A 15 -6.99 53.48 34.08
CA VAL A 15 -7.29 52.10 33.67
C VAL A 15 -6.29 51.72 32.57
N SER A 16 -5.25 50.95 32.94
CA SER A 16 -4.37 50.31 31.95
C SER A 16 -5.11 49.18 31.28
N GLY A 17 -5.59 49.39 30.07
CA GLY A 17 -6.12 48.31 29.21
C GLY A 17 -4.95 47.45 28.74
N CYS A 18 -4.86 46.23 29.27
CA CYS A 18 -4.04 45.16 28.67
C CYS A 18 -4.69 44.77 27.35
N ALA A 19 -4.07 45.11 26.21
CA ALA A 19 -4.43 44.57 24.93
C ALA A 19 -4.03 43.10 24.92
N ASP A 20 -5.03 42.20 24.82
CA ASP A 20 -4.79 40.79 24.58
C ASP A 20 -4.05 40.63 23.24
N VAL A 21 -2.77 40.30 23.31
CA VAL A 21 -1.99 39.85 22.15
C VAL A 21 -2.52 38.45 21.79
N PRO A 22 -2.99 38.22 20.55
CA PRO A 22 -3.39 36.88 20.15
C PRO A 22 -2.20 35.95 20.31
N GLN A 23 -2.29 34.96 21.20
CA GLN A 23 -1.31 33.91 21.28
C GLN A 23 -1.32 33.17 19.94
N ALA A 24 -0.16 33.18 19.27
CA ALA A 24 0.05 32.34 18.10
C ALA A 24 -0.23 30.88 18.53
N THR A 25 -1.27 30.27 17.96
CA THR A 25 -1.55 28.86 18.17
C THR A 25 -0.33 28.07 17.73
N GLU A 26 0.34 27.38 18.64
CA GLU A 26 1.40 26.45 18.29
C GLU A 26 0.89 25.51 17.19
N PRO A 27 1.66 25.27 16.12
CA PRO A 27 1.26 24.32 15.10
C PRO A 27 1.04 22.95 15.77
N ALA A 28 -0.10 22.35 15.49
CA ALA A 28 -0.39 21.00 15.98
C ALA A 28 0.80 20.07 15.67
N PRO A 29 1.24 19.21 16.60
CA PRO A 29 2.38 18.33 16.37
C PRO A 29 2.19 17.59 15.07
N ALA A 30 3.23 17.60 14.22
CA ALA A 30 3.22 16.87 12.96
C ALA A 30 2.90 15.41 13.25
N SER A 31 1.85 14.86 12.64
CA SER A 31 1.52 13.46 12.78
C SER A 31 2.68 12.59 12.29
N ALA A 32 2.94 11.46 12.99
CA ALA A 32 4.05 10.57 12.64
C ALA A 32 3.91 10.04 11.20
N PRO A 33 5.03 9.85 10.48
CA PRO A 33 5.00 9.26 9.15
C PRO A 33 4.34 7.88 9.15
N LEU A 34 3.49 7.62 8.17
CA LEU A 34 2.84 6.32 8.00
C LEU A 34 3.78 5.34 7.29
N LYS A 35 3.88 4.11 7.80
CA LYS A 35 4.56 3.00 7.13
C LYS A 35 3.55 2.27 6.25
N ILE A 36 3.78 2.31 4.94
CA ILE A 36 2.96 1.65 3.91
C ILE A 36 3.76 0.48 3.37
N THR A 37 3.15 -0.69 3.34
CA THR A 37 3.78 -1.96 3.01
C THR A 37 3.01 -2.67 1.91
N SER A 38 3.69 -3.41 1.04
CA SER A 38 3.11 -4.42 0.16
C SER A 38 3.61 -5.80 0.57
N TRP A 39 2.71 -6.77 0.64
CA TRP A 39 3.05 -8.15 0.98
C TRP A 39 2.17 -9.16 0.24
N ASN A 40 2.77 -9.89 -0.70
CA ASN A 40 2.20 -11.13 -1.19
C ASN A 40 2.41 -12.22 -0.12
N VAL A 41 1.31 -12.75 0.45
CA VAL A 41 1.35 -13.73 1.55
C VAL A 41 1.29 -15.18 1.07
N GLU A 42 1.52 -15.42 -0.20
CA GLU A 42 1.57 -16.74 -0.86
C GLU A 42 0.40 -17.66 -0.46
N HIS A 43 -0.66 -17.65 -1.26
CA HIS A 43 -1.80 -18.56 -1.10
C HIS A 43 -2.36 -18.63 0.33
N LEU A 44 -2.67 -17.49 0.94
CA LEU A 44 -3.23 -17.42 2.28
C LEU A 44 -4.69 -17.96 2.26
N ALA A 45 -4.87 -19.21 2.66
CA ALA A 45 -6.16 -19.87 2.71
C ALA A 45 -6.93 -19.54 4.01
N GLU A 46 -8.23 -19.77 3.99
CA GLU A 46 -9.08 -19.61 5.18
C GLU A 46 -8.92 -20.76 6.18
N ARG A 47 -8.69 -21.97 5.68
CA ARG A 47 -8.58 -23.18 6.49
C ARG A 47 -7.18 -23.80 6.43
N ASN A 48 -6.85 -24.52 7.50
CA ASN A 48 -5.62 -25.31 7.55
C ASN A 48 -5.60 -26.36 6.43
N GLY A 49 -4.44 -26.57 5.83
CA GLY A 49 -4.23 -27.62 4.83
C GLY A 49 -4.74 -27.29 3.43
N GLU A 50 -5.37 -26.12 3.21
CA GLU A 50 -5.91 -25.73 1.91
C GLU A 50 -4.94 -24.86 1.09
N GLY A 51 -5.21 -24.79 -0.23
CA GLY A 51 -4.46 -23.99 -1.18
C GLY A 51 -3.12 -24.59 -1.61
N CYS A 52 -2.35 -23.84 -2.36
CA CYS A 52 -1.02 -24.24 -2.85
C CYS A 52 0.08 -24.12 -1.79
N ARG A 53 -0.22 -23.45 -0.69
CA ARG A 53 0.63 -23.33 0.49
C ARG A 53 -0.15 -23.81 1.72
N PRO A 54 -0.36 -25.13 1.90
CA PRO A 54 -1.06 -25.63 3.07
C PRO A 54 -0.38 -25.21 4.36
N ARG A 55 -1.14 -24.62 5.28
CA ARG A 55 -0.64 -24.08 6.54
C ARG A 55 -1.33 -24.73 7.73
N THR A 56 -0.61 -24.82 8.83
CA THR A 56 -1.09 -25.19 10.16
C THR A 56 -1.35 -23.92 10.98
N ASP A 57 -1.97 -24.04 12.16
CA ASP A 57 -2.14 -22.92 13.08
C ASP A 57 -0.80 -22.29 13.52
N ALA A 58 0.28 -23.10 13.59
CA ALA A 58 1.62 -22.62 13.89
C ALA A 58 2.16 -21.72 12.76
N ASP A 59 1.89 -22.08 11.49
CA ASP A 59 2.31 -21.24 10.35
C ASP A 59 1.54 -19.90 10.31
N TYR A 60 0.24 -19.90 10.66
CA TYR A 60 -0.51 -18.64 10.82
C TYR A 60 -0.01 -17.81 11.99
N ALA A 61 0.42 -18.43 13.08
CA ALA A 61 1.03 -17.73 14.21
C ALA A 61 2.37 -17.10 13.82
N ASP A 62 3.15 -17.78 12.99
CA ASP A 62 4.40 -17.25 12.44
C ASP A 62 4.16 -16.05 11.51
N LEU A 63 3.18 -16.15 10.60
CA LEU A 63 2.76 -15.01 9.77
C LEU A 63 2.33 -13.80 10.63
N ARG A 64 1.58 -14.01 11.73
CA ARG A 64 1.21 -12.93 12.67
C ARG A 64 2.43 -12.28 13.30
N ARG A 65 3.41 -13.09 13.73
CA ARG A 65 4.66 -12.58 14.29
C ARG A 65 5.38 -11.65 13.30
N HIS A 66 5.43 -12.02 12.03
CA HIS A 66 6.02 -11.18 10.99
C HIS A 66 5.17 -9.94 10.70
N ALA A 67 3.84 -10.05 10.63
CA ALA A 67 2.94 -8.91 10.49
C ALA A 67 3.11 -7.90 11.64
N ASP A 68 3.28 -8.38 12.86
CA ASP A 68 3.55 -7.53 14.02
C ASP A 68 4.93 -6.86 13.95
N ALA A 69 5.96 -7.60 13.55
CA ALA A 69 7.32 -7.08 13.39
C ALA A 69 7.44 -6.02 12.28
N LEU A 70 6.63 -6.12 11.22
CA LEU A 70 6.54 -5.09 10.19
C LEU A 70 6.16 -3.73 10.77
N ALA A 71 5.38 -3.69 11.84
CA ALA A 71 4.87 -2.47 12.46
C ALA A 71 4.30 -1.48 11.43
N ALA A 72 3.65 -2.00 10.38
CA ALA A 72 3.11 -1.21 9.28
C ALA A 72 1.74 -0.61 9.65
N ASP A 73 1.47 0.56 9.10
CA ASP A 73 0.19 1.25 9.28
C ASP A 73 -0.85 0.81 8.26
N VAL A 74 -0.39 0.55 7.03
CA VAL A 74 -1.21 0.06 5.92
C VAL A 74 -0.44 -1.01 5.17
N ILE A 75 -1.07 -2.16 4.94
CA ILE A 75 -0.46 -3.29 4.25
C ILE A 75 -1.36 -3.67 3.08
N ALA A 76 -0.86 -3.51 1.86
CA ALA A 76 -1.49 -4.09 0.67
C ALA A 76 -1.17 -5.58 0.60
N LEU A 77 -2.20 -6.38 0.40
CA LEU A 77 -2.15 -7.84 0.47
C LEU A 77 -2.41 -8.44 -0.90
N GLN A 78 -1.68 -9.49 -1.25
CA GLN A 78 -1.89 -10.28 -2.44
C GLN A 78 -1.99 -11.76 -2.07
N GLU A 79 -2.68 -12.53 -2.90
CA GLU A 79 -2.91 -13.98 -2.75
C GLU A 79 -3.68 -14.39 -1.48
N VAL A 80 -4.64 -13.59 -1.09
CA VAL A 80 -5.51 -13.87 0.06
C VAL A 80 -6.85 -14.42 -0.39
N GLU A 81 -7.28 -15.54 0.19
CA GLU A 81 -8.54 -16.20 -0.20
C GLU A 81 -9.77 -15.36 0.17
N SER A 82 -9.77 -14.79 1.37
CA SER A 82 -10.94 -14.07 1.91
C SER A 82 -10.54 -13.11 3.02
N LYS A 83 -11.49 -12.27 3.45
CA LYS A 83 -11.34 -11.46 4.66
C LYS A 83 -11.02 -12.33 5.87
N ALA A 84 -11.72 -13.47 6.03
CA ALA A 84 -11.49 -14.40 7.16
C ALA A 84 -10.06 -14.98 7.13
N ALA A 85 -9.52 -15.27 5.93
CA ALA A 85 -8.12 -15.69 5.79
C ALA A 85 -7.16 -14.59 6.25
N ALA A 86 -7.36 -13.34 5.81
CA ALA A 86 -6.55 -12.20 6.24
C ALA A 86 -6.62 -11.99 7.76
N GLU A 87 -7.80 -12.10 8.37
CA GLU A 87 -8.01 -11.92 9.81
C GLU A 87 -7.34 -13.00 10.67
N ARG A 88 -6.93 -14.12 10.07
CA ARG A 88 -6.05 -15.10 10.76
C ARG A 88 -4.63 -14.55 11.00
N VAL A 89 -4.20 -13.59 10.19
CA VAL A 89 -2.86 -12.95 10.28
C VAL A 89 -2.96 -11.56 10.89
N PHE A 90 -3.94 -10.78 10.50
CA PHE A 90 -4.15 -9.39 10.93
C PHE A 90 -5.31 -9.31 11.92
N ASP A 91 -4.99 -9.19 13.21
CA ASP A 91 -5.98 -9.16 14.28
C ASP A 91 -7.06 -8.08 14.04
N PRO A 92 -8.35 -8.46 13.97
CA PRO A 92 -9.45 -7.52 13.78
C PRO A 92 -9.59 -6.47 14.90
N ALA A 93 -8.99 -6.69 16.07
CA ALA A 93 -8.92 -5.69 17.13
C ALA A 93 -7.94 -4.56 16.78
N ARG A 94 -6.99 -4.81 15.88
CA ARG A 94 -5.89 -3.89 15.52
C ARG A 94 -5.99 -3.37 14.08
N TYR A 95 -6.62 -4.12 13.19
CA TYR A 95 -6.70 -3.81 11.76
C TYR A 95 -8.14 -3.86 11.25
N ASP A 96 -8.43 -2.98 10.33
CA ASP A 96 -9.57 -3.09 9.43
C ASP A 96 -9.08 -3.80 8.16
N VAL A 97 -9.70 -4.93 7.82
CA VAL A 97 -9.38 -5.68 6.60
C VAL A 97 -10.42 -5.39 5.53
N VAL A 98 -9.96 -4.95 4.36
CA VAL A 98 -10.78 -4.73 3.17
C VAL A 98 -10.24 -5.57 2.02
N MET A 99 -11.09 -6.41 1.44
CA MET A 99 -10.74 -7.31 0.33
C MET A 99 -11.47 -6.90 -0.94
N SER A 100 -10.92 -7.27 -2.09
CA SER A 100 -11.55 -7.10 -3.39
C SER A 100 -12.98 -7.65 -3.40
N ALA A 101 -13.89 -6.92 -4.03
CA ALA A 101 -15.26 -7.36 -4.27
C ALA A 101 -15.35 -8.38 -5.43
N ARG A 102 -14.23 -8.78 -6.03
CA ARG A 102 -14.20 -9.78 -7.09
C ARG A 102 -14.88 -11.07 -6.63
N PRO A 103 -15.89 -11.57 -7.36
CA PRO A 103 -16.52 -12.84 -7.05
C PRO A 103 -15.49 -13.99 -7.03
N LYS A 104 -15.69 -14.96 -6.16
CA LYS A 104 -14.88 -16.20 -6.20
C LYS A 104 -15.05 -16.82 -7.58
N GLY A 105 -13.95 -17.00 -8.31
CA GLY A 105 -13.92 -17.67 -9.60
C GLY A 105 -14.26 -19.15 -9.44
N ARG A 106 -14.61 -19.80 -10.55
CA ARG A 106 -14.88 -21.25 -10.60
C ARG A 106 -13.61 -22.09 -10.66
N ARG A 107 -12.45 -21.46 -10.78
CA ARG A 107 -11.21 -22.13 -11.10
C ARG A 107 -10.56 -22.71 -9.86
N GLY A 108 -10.54 -24.06 -9.79
CA GLY A 108 -9.55 -24.80 -9.04
C GLY A 108 -8.50 -25.32 -10.02
N GLY A 109 -7.48 -24.53 -10.35
CA GLY A 109 -6.30 -25.05 -11.07
C GLY A 109 -5.47 -25.93 -10.16
N VAL A 110 -4.73 -26.88 -10.73
CA VAL A 110 -3.76 -27.69 -9.97
C VAL A 110 -2.56 -26.80 -9.62
N CYS A 111 -2.11 -26.84 -8.39
CA CYS A 111 -0.92 -26.13 -7.95
C CYS A 111 0.32 -26.64 -8.67
N TYR A 112 1.15 -25.73 -9.18
CA TYR A 112 2.35 -26.09 -9.90
C TYR A 112 3.28 -26.97 -9.03
N GLY A 113 3.67 -28.13 -9.57
CA GLY A 113 4.54 -29.08 -8.86
C GLY A 113 3.92 -29.77 -7.64
N LYS A 114 2.62 -29.58 -7.36
CA LYS A 114 1.94 -30.12 -6.16
C LYS A 114 0.65 -30.84 -6.56
N PRO A 115 0.72 -32.07 -7.10
CA PRO A 115 -0.47 -32.84 -7.50
C PRO A 115 -1.40 -33.06 -6.32
N GLY A 116 -2.70 -32.91 -6.54
CA GLY A 116 -3.73 -33.04 -5.49
C GLY A 116 -4.03 -31.77 -4.71
N GLN A 117 -3.24 -30.72 -4.89
CA GLN A 117 -3.55 -29.39 -4.35
C GLN A 117 -4.18 -28.50 -5.43
N THR A 118 -5.14 -27.67 -5.04
CA THR A 118 -5.84 -26.76 -5.95
C THR A 118 -5.61 -25.30 -5.56
N ILE A 119 -5.48 -24.45 -6.58
CA ILE A 119 -5.36 -23.01 -6.38
C ILE A 119 -6.67 -22.49 -5.80
N GLY A 120 -6.62 -21.91 -4.60
CA GLY A 120 -7.74 -21.21 -3.99
C GLY A 120 -8.04 -19.87 -4.67
N HIS A 121 -9.03 -19.16 -4.14
CA HIS A 121 -9.29 -17.78 -4.56
C HIS A 121 -8.11 -16.89 -4.14
N GLN A 122 -7.52 -16.19 -5.09
CA GLN A 122 -6.44 -15.24 -4.86
C GLN A 122 -7.00 -13.82 -5.03
N ALA A 123 -7.34 -13.17 -3.93
CA ALA A 123 -7.78 -11.78 -3.93
C ALA A 123 -6.65 -10.85 -3.51
N VAL A 124 -6.85 -9.58 -3.82
CA VAL A 124 -6.06 -8.43 -3.37
C VAL A 124 -6.85 -7.73 -2.27
N GLY A 125 -6.16 -7.05 -1.37
CA GLY A 125 -6.82 -6.30 -0.31
C GLY A 125 -5.87 -5.41 0.47
N PHE A 126 -6.37 -4.88 1.58
CA PHE A 126 -5.59 -4.11 2.55
C PHE A 126 -5.89 -4.56 3.97
N ALA A 127 -4.87 -4.53 4.83
CA ALA A 127 -5.00 -4.46 6.27
C ALA A 127 -4.57 -3.04 6.71
N ILE A 128 -5.50 -2.28 7.29
CA ILE A 128 -5.29 -0.89 7.69
C ILE A 128 -5.37 -0.81 9.20
N ARG A 129 -4.35 -0.24 9.85
CA ARG A 129 -4.32 -0.10 11.30
C ARG A 129 -5.50 0.74 11.80
N LYS A 130 -6.19 0.27 12.82
CA LYS A 130 -7.27 1.02 13.46
C LYS A 130 -6.80 2.37 13.96
N GLY A 131 -7.66 3.37 13.81
CA GLY A 131 -7.35 4.77 14.09
C GLY A 131 -6.89 5.57 12.87
N ILE A 132 -6.45 4.90 11.81
CA ILE A 132 -6.24 5.55 10.51
C ILE A 132 -7.59 5.76 9.84
N ARG A 133 -7.88 6.99 9.43
CA ARG A 133 -9.08 7.27 8.61
C ARG A 133 -8.85 6.74 7.21
N TRP A 134 -9.82 6.00 6.70
CA TRP A 134 -9.79 5.51 5.34
C TRP A 134 -11.18 5.43 4.74
N THR A 135 -11.26 5.44 3.43
CA THR A 135 -12.48 5.21 2.66
C THR A 135 -12.19 4.21 1.55
N ARG A 136 -13.14 3.34 1.27
CA ARG A 136 -13.10 2.46 0.11
C ARG A 136 -13.54 3.24 -1.12
N ASN A 137 -12.81 3.06 -2.22
CA ASN A 137 -13.23 3.48 -3.54
C ASN A 137 -13.67 2.25 -4.35
N ASP A 138 -14.14 2.46 -5.57
CA ASP A 138 -14.49 1.36 -6.47
C ASP A 138 -13.24 0.56 -6.84
N ASP A 139 -13.35 -0.77 -6.77
CA ASP A 139 -12.27 -1.65 -7.20
C ASP A 139 -11.99 -1.45 -8.70
N LEU A 140 -10.71 -1.49 -9.07
CA LEU A 140 -10.31 -1.45 -10.48
C LEU A 140 -10.56 -2.82 -11.14
N SER A 141 -11.85 -3.11 -11.36
CA SER A 141 -12.32 -4.40 -11.89
C SER A 141 -11.88 -4.65 -13.33
N ALA A 142 -11.63 -3.60 -14.09
CA ALA A 142 -11.17 -3.68 -15.48
C ALA A 142 -9.80 -4.38 -15.61
N LEU A 143 -8.98 -4.45 -14.56
CA LEU A 143 -7.73 -5.25 -14.56
C LEU A 143 -7.97 -6.74 -14.82
N ALA A 144 -9.19 -7.22 -14.61
CA ALA A 144 -9.55 -8.60 -14.94
C ALA A 144 -9.73 -8.85 -16.44
N LEU A 145 -9.79 -7.82 -17.29
CA LEU A 145 -9.94 -7.96 -18.75
C LEU A 145 -11.13 -8.86 -19.15
N GLY A 146 -12.20 -8.88 -18.35
CA GLY A 146 -13.33 -9.79 -18.52
C GLY A 146 -13.07 -11.25 -18.14
N ASN A 147 -11.85 -11.59 -17.70
CA ASN A 147 -11.49 -12.93 -17.23
C ASN A 147 -11.71 -13.05 -15.71
N PRO A 148 -12.63 -13.92 -15.22
CA PRO A 148 -12.93 -14.05 -13.80
C PRO A 148 -11.75 -14.57 -12.95
N ASP A 149 -10.72 -15.11 -13.57
CA ASP A 149 -9.54 -15.65 -12.90
C ASP A 149 -8.45 -14.58 -12.67
N LEU A 150 -8.53 -13.45 -13.38
CA LEU A 150 -7.61 -12.32 -13.14
C LEU A 150 -8.09 -11.46 -11.95
N ARG A 151 -7.14 -10.86 -11.26
CA ARG A 151 -7.39 -10.09 -10.03
C ARG A 151 -7.87 -8.68 -10.35
N TRP A 152 -8.73 -8.15 -9.49
CA TRP A 152 -9.10 -6.73 -9.48
C TRP A 152 -8.12 -5.95 -8.62
N GLY A 153 -7.85 -4.70 -8.95
CA GLY A 153 -7.18 -3.79 -8.03
C GLY A 153 -8.13 -3.33 -6.93
N VAL A 154 -7.63 -3.24 -5.69
CA VAL A 154 -8.40 -2.64 -4.57
C VAL A 154 -7.93 -1.22 -4.36
N ASP A 155 -8.87 -0.28 -4.33
CA ASP A 155 -8.61 1.14 -4.24
C ASP A 155 -9.15 1.69 -2.91
N VAL A 156 -8.27 2.33 -2.14
CA VAL A 156 -8.62 3.00 -0.88
C VAL A 156 -7.96 4.37 -0.80
N THR A 157 -8.60 5.28 -0.07
CA THR A 157 -8.02 6.57 0.29
C THR A 157 -7.76 6.60 1.79
N ILE A 158 -6.53 6.91 2.20
CA ILE A 158 -6.15 7.06 3.61
C ILE A 158 -5.93 8.52 3.97
N GLY A 159 -6.17 8.86 5.24
CA GLY A 159 -6.04 10.22 5.74
C GLY A 159 -7.25 11.11 5.44
N SER A 160 -7.28 12.31 6.02
CA SER A 160 -8.39 13.25 5.87
C SER A 160 -7.97 14.65 5.45
N ARG A 161 -6.84 15.15 5.94
CA ARG A 161 -6.34 16.51 5.60
C ARG A 161 -5.51 16.51 4.33
N GLN A 162 -4.68 15.52 4.19
CA GLN A 162 -3.83 15.28 3.03
C GLN A 162 -4.03 13.83 2.58
N PRO A 163 -5.16 13.54 1.90
CA PRO A 163 -5.49 12.18 1.52
C PRO A 163 -4.44 11.60 0.57
N VAL A 164 -4.22 10.29 0.72
CA VAL A 164 -3.36 9.49 -0.16
C VAL A 164 -4.19 8.37 -0.72
N ARG A 165 -4.25 8.25 -2.03
CA ARG A 165 -4.92 7.17 -2.72
C ARG A 165 -3.98 6.01 -2.94
N LEU A 166 -4.41 4.81 -2.58
CA LEU A 166 -3.62 3.59 -2.67
C LEU A 166 -4.36 2.59 -3.54
N LEU A 167 -3.71 2.12 -4.59
CA LEU A 167 -4.19 1.02 -5.42
C LEU A 167 -3.32 -0.21 -5.15
N ALA A 168 -3.91 -1.24 -4.53
CA ALA A 168 -3.26 -2.55 -4.40
C ALA A 168 -3.50 -3.37 -5.67
N VAL A 169 -2.44 -3.92 -6.23
CA VAL A 169 -2.48 -4.73 -7.45
C VAL A 169 -1.83 -6.11 -7.26
N HIS A 170 -2.24 -7.06 -8.09
CA HIS A 170 -1.54 -8.31 -8.35
C HIS A 170 -1.71 -8.62 -9.83
N LEU A 171 -0.74 -8.21 -10.64
CA LEU A 171 -0.81 -8.30 -12.08
C LEU A 171 -0.59 -9.74 -12.58
N LYS A 172 -0.75 -9.95 -13.88
CA LYS A 172 -0.57 -11.27 -14.50
C LYS A 172 0.88 -11.73 -14.36
N SER A 173 1.08 -12.91 -13.80
CA SER A 173 2.39 -13.57 -13.70
C SER A 173 2.84 -14.19 -15.02
N GLY A 174 4.14 -14.50 -15.13
CA GLY A 174 4.73 -15.21 -16.28
C GLY A 174 5.53 -14.32 -17.23
N CYS A 175 5.26 -13.01 -17.28
CA CYS A 175 5.99 -12.05 -18.13
C CYS A 175 6.82 -11.07 -17.31
N ASN A 176 7.87 -11.54 -16.68
CA ASN A 176 8.64 -10.74 -15.70
C ASN A 176 9.69 -9.79 -16.32
N SER A 177 9.92 -9.88 -17.65
CA SER A 177 10.81 -8.98 -18.39
C SER A 177 10.54 -9.07 -19.91
N GLY A 178 10.93 -8.04 -20.66
CA GLY A 178 10.75 -7.98 -22.12
C GLY A 178 9.27 -7.94 -22.56
N ARG A 179 9.02 -8.25 -23.82
CA ARG A 179 7.67 -8.35 -24.41
C ARG A 179 7.67 -9.48 -25.42
N SER A 180 7.49 -10.71 -24.96
CA SER A 180 7.49 -11.89 -25.82
C SER A 180 6.09 -12.16 -26.37
N GLN A 181 5.96 -12.23 -27.71
CA GLN A 181 4.70 -12.63 -28.36
C GLN A 181 4.48 -14.15 -28.30
N SER A 182 5.54 -14.91 -28.09
CA SER A 182 5.46 -16.38 -27.97
C SER A 182 5.12 -16.87 -26.55
N ASP A 183 5.21 -15.99 -25.56
CA ASP A 183 4.82 -16.28 -24.19
C ASP A 183 3.33 -15.90 -24.01
N PRO A 184 2.45 -16.85 -23.70
CA PRO A 184 1.01 -16.58 -23.61
C PRO A 184 0.64 -15.62 -22.45
N ASP A 185 1.52 -15.41 -21.50
CA ASP A 185 1.29 -14.55 -20.33
C ASP A 185 1.63 -13.09 -20.60
N CYS A 186 2.60 -12.82 -21.48
CA CYS A 186 3.01 -11.46 -21.82
C CYS A 186 1.88 -10.63 -22.47
N PRO A 187 1.16 -11.10 -23.50
CA PRO A 187 0.02 -10.35 -24.04
C PRO A 187 -0.99 -9.95 -22.96
N VAL A 188 -1.34 -10.87 -22.07
CA VAL A 188 -2.31 -10.59 -20.99
C VAL A 188 -1.81 -9.52 -20.03
N LEU A 189 -0.52 -9.56 -19.62
CA LEU A 189 0.06 -8.52 -18.79
C LEU A 189 0.03 -7.16 -19.48
N PHE A 190 0.39 -7.10 -20.78
CA PHE A 190 0.38 -5.86 -21.55
C PHE A 190 -1.05 -5.36 -21.86
N ASP A 191 -2.06 -6.22 -21.89
CA ASP A 191 -3.47 -5.80 -21.95
C ASP A 191 -3.95 -5.17 -20.63
N GLN A 192 -3.32 -5.50 -19.48
CA GLN A 192 -3.59 -4.83 -18.19
C GLN A 192 -2.97 -3.41 -18.13
N LEU A 193 -1.92 -3.14 -18.91
CA LEU A 193 -1.20 -1.87 -18.90
C LEU A 193 -2.12 -0.67 -19.16
N PRO A 194 -2.88 -0.58 -20.27
CA PRO A 194 -3.72 0.60 -20.55
C PRO A 194 -4.87 0.77 -19.53
N VAL A 195 -5.20 -0.27 -18.77
CA VAL A 195 -6.15 -0.16 -17.66
C VAL A 195 -5.52 0.53 -16.47
N LEU A 196 -4.29 0.11 -16.13
CA LEU A 196 -3.52 0.68 -15.03
C LEU A 196 -3.14 2.14 -15.31
N GLU A 197 -2.65 2.41 -16.53
CA GLU A 197 -2.30 3.74 -17.02
C GLU A 197 -3.48 4.72 -16.91
N ARG A 198 -4.65 4.38 -17.42
CA ARG A 198 -5.85 5.25 -17.25
C ARG A 198 -6.18 5.56 -15.79
N TRP A 199 -5.94 4.63 -14.87
CA TRP A 199 -6.12 4.90 -13.45
C TRP A 199 -5.08 5.91 -12.95
N ILE A 200 -3.79 5.73 -13.30
CA ILE A 200 -2.66 6.60 -12.95
C ILE A 200 -2.91 8.00 -13.48
N ASP A 201 -3.18 8.13 -14.77
CA ASP A 201 -3.41 9.42 -15.45
C ASP A 201 -4.59 10.18 -14.86
N GLY A 202 -5.67 9.45 -14.58
CA GLY A 202 -6.84 10.03 -13.92
C GLY A 202 -6.52 10.61 -12.53
N ARG A 203 -5.59 10.00 -11.78
CA ARG A 203 -5.13 10.50 -10.46
C ARG A 203 -4.17 11.67 -10.63
N ALA A 204 -3.25 11.58 -11.58
CA ALA A 204 -2.32 12.65 -11.91
C ALA A 204 -3.04 13.90 -12.39
N ALA A 205 -3.97 13.77 -13.35
CA ALA A 205 -4.79 14.86 -13.86
C ALA A 205 -5.66 15.52 -12.78
N ALA A 206 -6.19 14.71 -11.84
CA ALA A 206 -6.94 15.23 -10.69
C ALA A 206 -6.03 15.88 -9.63
N GLY A 207 -4.70 15.79 -9.81
CA GLY A 207 -3.74 16.32 -8.86
C GLY A 207 -3.77 15.60 -7.50
N GLU A 208 -4.15 14.33 -7.47
CA GLU A 208 -4.18 13.52 -6.26
C GLU A 208 -2.77 13.06 -5.85
N THR A 209 -2.58 12.79 -4.57
CA THR A 209 -1.42 12.03 -4.08
C THR A 209 -1.77 10.56 -4.15
N PHE A 210 -1.02 9.76 -4.92
CA PHE A 210 -1.35 8.35 -5.10
C PHE A 210 -0.13 7.44 -5.12
N LEU A 211 -0.36 6.17 -4.78
CA LEU A 211 0.59 5.06 -4.91
C LEU A 211 -0.10 3.86 -5.57
N VAL A 212 0.66 3.13 -6.39
CA VAL A 212 0.31 1.79 -6.85
C VAL A 212 1.29 0.81 -6.22
N LEU A 213 0.78 -0.16 -5.46
CA LEU A 213 1.63 -1.08 -4.72
C LEU A 213 1.11 -2.51 -4.79
N GLY A 214 2.01 -3.47 -4.83
CA GLY A 214 1.62 -4.88 -4.94
C GLY A 214 2.66 -5.74 -5.62
N ASP A 215 2.25 -6.94 -5.95
CA ASP A 215 2.98 -7.84 -6.80
C ASP A 215 2.67 -7.51 -8.28
N TRP A 216 3.62 -6.86 -8.91
CA TRP A 216 3.54 -6.49 -10.33
C TRP A 216 3.90 -7.65 -11.25
N ASN A 217 4.45 -8.74 -10.66
CA ASN A 217 4.97 -9.89 -11.39
C ASN A 217 5.98 -9.52 -12.50
N ARG A 218 6.61 -8.34 -12.36
CA ARG A 218 7.51 -7.77 -13.35
C ARG A 218 8.62 -6.96 -12.71
N ARG A 219 9.79 -7.01 -13.31
CA ARG A 219 10.99 -6.27 -12.89
C ARG A 219 10.98 -4.86 -13.43
N ILE A 220 9.95 -4.06 -13.06
CA ILE A 220 9.77 -2.70 -13.62
C ILE A 220 10.92 -1.75 -13.30
N ALA A 221 11.70 -2.00 -12.23
CA ALA A 221 12.89 -1.22 -11.90
C ALA A 221 14.14 -1.62 -12.74
N ALA A 222 14.03 -2.63 -13.60
CA ALA A 222 15.11 -2.99 -14.51
C ALA A 222 15.29 -1.92 -15.58
N ARG A 223 16.55 -1.55 -15.86
CA ARG A 223 16.86 -0.52 -16.84
C ARG A 223 16.25 -0.82 -18.20
N GLY A 224 15.41 0.09 -18.70
CA GLY A 224 14.77 -0.03 -20.02
C GLY A 224 13.60 -1.02 -20.03
N ASP A 225 12.97 -1.27 -18.89
CA ASP A 225 11.75 -2.06 -18.87
C ASP A 225 10.65 -1.39 -19.69
N VAL A 226 10.16 -2.11 -20.71
CA VAL A 226 9.23 -1.55 -21.68
C VAL A 226 7.81 -1.35 -21.13
N PHE A 227 7.43 -2.09 -20.09
CA PHE A 227 6.12 -1.91 -19.42
C PHE A 227 6.13 -0.63 -18.60
N TYR A 228 7.20 -0.40 -17.83
CA TYR A 228 7.34 0.79 -17.03
C TYR A 228 7.43 2.04 -17.91
N ALA A 229 8.21 1.98 -18.99
CA ALA A 229 8.35 3.10 -19.91
C ALA A 229 7.03 3.52 -20.60
N GLU A 230 6.06 2.59 -20.75
CA GLU A 230 4.75 2.91 -21.30
C GLU A 230 3.83 3.61 -20.28
N ILE A 231 3.93 3.31 -18.97
CA ILE A 231 3.11 3.96 -17.91
C ILE A 231 3.77 5.21 -17.30
N ASP A 232 5.04 5.44 -17.59
CA ASP A 232 5.84 6.60 -17.13
C ASP A 232 6.24 7.44 -18.36
N ASP A 233 5.25 7.84 -19.15
CA ASP A 233 5.42 8.55 -20.41
C ASP A 233 5.24 10.08 -20.29
N ASN A 234 5.00 10.58 -19.07
CA ASN A 234 4.73 11.99 -18.74
C ASN A 234 3.44 12.54 -19.38
N GLU A 235 2.49 11.69 -19.71
CA GLU A 235 1.15 12.06 -20.20
C GLU A 235 0.06 11.59 -19.21
N PRO A 236 -0.73 12.49 -18.61
CA PRO A 236 -0.69 13.95 -18.75
C PRO A 236 0.56 14.58 -18.09
N ALA A 237 0.92 15.79 -18.50
CA ALA A 237 2.08 16.50 -17.95
C ALA A 237 2.09 16.46 -16.41
N GLY A 238 3.19 16.00 -15.81
CA GLY A 238 3.33 15.80 -14.37
C GLY A 238 2.83 14.45 -13.85
N ALA A 239 2.52 13.51 -14.74
CA ALA A 239 2.20 12.11 -14.39
C ALA A 239 3.44 11.24 -14.08
N ASP A 240 4.64 11.85 -14.06
CA ASP A 240 5.89 11.13 -13.72
C ASP A 240 5.73 10.24 -12.50
N LEU A 241 6.24 9.04 -12.63
CA LEU A 241 6.24 8.02 -11.60
C LEU A 241 7.65 7.84 -11.01
N SER A 242 7.72 7.24 -9.85
CA SER A 242 8.97 6.84 -9.21
C SER A 242 8.80 5.49 -8.55
N ILE A 243 9.78 4.60 -8.74
CA ILE A 243 9.81 3.30 -8.10
C ILE A 243 10.59 3.40 -6.79
N ALA A 244 9.95 3.08 -5.66
CA ALA A 244 10.56 3.24 -4.34
C ALA A 244 11.86 2.42 -4.16
N SER A 245 11.99 1.29 -4.84
CA SER A 245 13.15 0.39 -4.81
C SER A 245 14.21 0.70 -5.88
N GLU A 246 14.08 1.79 -6.62
CA GLU A 246 15.02 2.13 -7.69
C GLU A 246 16.48 2.14 -7.19
N GLY A 247 17.38 1.51 -7.94
CA GLY A 247 18.79 1.40 -7.59
C GLY A 247 19.12 0.41 -6.48
N GLN A 248 18.12 -0.31 -5.95
CA GLN A 248 18.33 -1.32 -4.90
C GLN A 248 18.22 -2.74 -5.46
N ALA A 249 18.91 -3.67 -4.81
CA ALA A 249 18.85 -5.09 -5.14
C ALA A 249 17.98 -5.83 -4.11
N ALA A 250 17.12 -6.71 -4.59
CA ALA A 250 16.36 -7.62 -3.73
C ALA A 250 17.29 -8.60 -3.02
N GLY A 251 16.95 -8.94 -1.79
CA GLY A 251 17.72 -9.83 -0.94
C GLY A 251 16.88 -10.90 -0.25
N CYS A 252 15.57 -10.98 -0.55
CA CYS A 252 14.66 -11.98 -0.01
C CYS A 252 15.10 -13.40 -0.36
N LYS A 253 15.48 -13.61 -1.60
CA LYS A 253 15.96 -14.89 -2.11
C LYS A 253 17.30 -14.72 -2.81
N ALA A 254 18.24 -15.59 -2.48
CA ALA A 254 19.61 -15.52 -3.04
C ALA A 254 19.62 -15.58 -4.58
N ARG A 255 18.67 -16.32 -5.17
CA ARG A 255 18.53 -16.51 -6.61
C ARG A 255 18.02 -15.27 -7.35
N TYR A 256 17.17 -14.43 -6.72
CA TYR A 256 16.50 -13.32 -7.36
C TYR A 256 16.99 -12.00 -6.77
N ARG A 257 17.64 -11.19 -7.62
CA ARG A 257 18.25 -9.92 -7.22
C ARG A 257 17.43 -8.70 -7.62
N GLU A 258 16.31 -8.93 -8.27
CA GLU A 258 15.39 -7.89 -8.75
C GLU A 258 14.03 -8.06 -8.10
N PHE A 259 13.42 -6.94 -7.75
CA PHE A 259 12.08 -6.92 -7.20
C PHE A 259 11.03 -7.20 -8.29
N ILE A 260 9.94 -7.84 -7.90
CA ILE A 260 8.67 -7.92 -8.63
C ILE A 260 7.52 -7.37 -7.78
N ASP A 261 7.77 -7.17 -6.49
CA ASP A 261 6.91 -6.42 -5.57
C ASP A 261 7.38 -4.98 -5.55
N HIS A 262 6.49 -4.05 -5.91
CA HIS A 262 6.87 -2.65 -6.04
C HIS A 262 5.87 -1.73 -5.34
N ILE A 263 6.39 -0.57 -4.91
CA ILE A 263 5.62 0.60 -4.52
C ILE A 263 6.00 1.71 -5.52
N VAL A 264 5.06 2.07 -6.37
CA VAL A 264 5.21 3.11 -7.38
C VAL A 264 4.47 4.36 -6.90
N LEU A 265 5.14 5.49 -6.94
CA LEU A 265 4.65 6.76 -6.43
C LEU A 265 4.41 7.73 -7.60
N GLY A 266 3.24 8.38 -7.62
CA GLY A 266 3.08 9.58 -8.45
C GLY A 266 3.87 10.76 -7.87
N SER A 267 4.13 11.78 -8.68
CA SER A 267 5.00 12.94 -8.36
C SER A 267 4.71 13.57 -6.99
N LYS A 268 3.42 13.77 -6.64
CA LYS A 268 3.05 14.33 -5.33
C LYS A 268 3.35 13.38 -4.17
N ALA A 269 3.18 12.08 -4.36
CA ALA A 269 3.49 11.09 -3.33
C ALA A 269 5.00 11.03 -3.08
N LEU A 270 5.82 11.16 -4.13
CA LEU A 270 7.28 11.19 -4.01
C LEU A 270 7.74 12.33 -3.10
N THR A 271 7.16 13.53 -3.20
CA THR A 271 7.53 14.66 -2.31
C THR A 271 7.20 14.39 -0.84
N ARG A 272 6.32 13.46 -0.55
CA ARG A 272 5.92 13.07 0.81
C ARG A 272 6.65 11.85 1.33
N MET A 273 7.27 11.06 0.46
CA MET A 273 8.09 9.92 0.86
C MET A 273 9.30 10.40 1.66
N LEU A 274 9.61 9.72 2.76
CA LEU A 274 10.84 9.98 3.50
C LEU A 274 12.03 9.43 2.72
N PRO A 275 13.06 10.24 2.43
CA PRO A 275 14.25 9.77 1.74
C PRO A 275 14.88 8.57 2.47
N GLY A 276 15.29 7.55 1.70
CA GLY A 276 15.92 6.34 2.25
C GLY A 276 15.01 5.46 3.10
N SER A 277 13.68 5.66 3.05
CA SER A 277 12.73 4.88 3.84
C SER A 277 12.27 3.59 3.18
N PHE A 278 12.71 3.30 1.94
CA PHE A 278 12.43 1.99 1.35
C PHE A 278 13.12 0.89 2.14
N GLU A 279 12.39 -0.17 2.41
CA GLU A 279 12.83 -1.31 3.21
C GLU A 279 12.26 -2.60 2.64
N GLU A 280 13.10 -3.60 2.39
CA GLU A 280 12.71 -4.98 2.21
C GLU A 280 12.80 -5.68 3.56
N TYR A 281 11.66 -6.14 4.09
CA TYR A 281 11.64 -6.93 5.31
C TYR A 281 12.06 -8.37 5.01
N ARG A 282 13.21 -8.77 5.50
CA ARG A 282 13.71 -10.14 5.33
C ARG A 282 13.31 -10.97 6.54
N TYR A 283 12.85 -12.19 6.25
CA TYR A 283 12.55 -13.15 7.29
C TYR A 283 13.83 -13.60 8.00
N ASP A 284 13.69 -13.95 9.26
CA ASP A 284 14.78 -14.44 10.12
C ASP A 284 15.03 -15.96 9.97
N GLN A 285 14.13 -16.66 9.24
CA GLN A 285 14.29 -18.06 8.89
C GLN A 285 15.15 -18.27 7.63
N PRO A 286 15.71 -19.47 7.43
CA PRO A 286 16.26 -19.89 6.15
C PRO A 286 15.23 -19.81 5.01
N GLU A 287 15.71 -19.56 3.79
CA GLU A 287 14.87 -19.29 2.60
C GLU A 287 13.81 -20.38 2.32
N ASP A 288 14.15 -21.65 2.56
CA ASP A 288 13.25 -22.79 2.40
C ASP A 288 12.12 -22.86 3.45
N ARG A 289 12.24 -22.06 4.52
CA ARG A 289 11.25 -21.93 5.60
C ARG A 289 10.61 -20.56 5.70
N HIS A 290 10.81 -19.70 4.73
CA HIS A 290 10.12 -18.42 4.68
C HIS A 290 8.60 -18.62 4.72
N PRO A 291 7.85 -17.83 5.49
CA PRO A 291 6.38 -17.97 5.60
C PRO A 291 5.64 -17.58 4.32
N SER A 292 6.29 -16.83 3.43
CA SER A 292 5.87 -16.53 2.06
C SER A 292 7.08 -16.59 1.14
N ASP A 293 6.85 -16.88 -0.13
CA ASP A 293 7.88 -16.81 -1.17
C ASP A 293 8.20 -15.37 -1.61
N HIS A 294 7.48 -14.38 -1.07
CA HIS A 294 7.74 -12.95 -1.20
C HIS A 294 8.11 -12.32 0.15
N CYS A 295 9.02 -11.38 0.15
CA CYS A 295 9.34 -10.55 1.29
C CYS A 295 8.62 -9.20 1.21
N PRO A 296 8.01 -8.72 2.30
CA PRO A 296 7.34 -7.42 2.32
C PRO A 296 8.27 -6.28 1.94
N VAL A 297 7.78 -5.34 1.15
CA VAL A 297 8.46 -4.08 0.86
C VAL A 297 7.68 -2.90 1.43
N SER A 298 8.38 -1.92 1.95
CA SER A 298 7.77 -0.81 2.70
C SER A 298 8.40 0.53 2.36
N ILE A 299 7.63 1.59 2.56
CA ILE A 299 8.11 2.98 2.60
C ILE A 299 7.50 3.72 3.79
N ARG A 300 8.04 4.90 4.09
CA ARG A 300 7.40 5.86 5.01
C ARG A 300 7.00 7.11 4.25
N ILE A 301 5.76 7.57 4.48
CA ILE A 301 5.19 8.75 3.85
C ILE A 301 4.71 9.73 4.93
N LYS A 302 4.94 11.02 4.74
CA LYS A 302 4.36 12.08 5.59
C LYS A 302 2.83 12.07 5.41
N PRO A 303 2.06 12.15 6.51
CA PRO A 303 0.61 12.13 6.47
C PRO A 303 0.01 13.41 5.88
#